data_6afbb16ed33de5b1f1a66e6870c9a4e8
#
_entry.id   6afbb16ed33de5b1f1a66e6870c9a4e8
#
_cell.length_a   1.000
_cell.length_b   1.000
_cell.length_c   1.000
_cell.angle_alpha   90.00
_cell.angle_beta   90.00
_cell.angle_gamma   90.00
#
_symmetry.space_group_name_H-M   'P 1'
#
loop_
_entity.id
_entity.type
_entity.pdbx_description
1 polymer ?
#
loop_
_entity_poly.entity_id
_entity_poly.type
_entity_poly.pdbx_seq_one_letter_code
_entity_poly.pdbx_strand_id
1 'polypeptide(L)'
;MEEKVKQQYDRWLSQSGMPTDLAEELKSIAGDEDAITDRFYRELEFGTGGLRGVIGAGTNRMNVYNIRKATQGLANYLNASDLPKKVAIGYDSRIKSDVFAKETAAVLAANGIKAYIYPRLEPTPALSWAVRYYGCGAGVCVTASHNPAKYNGYKVYGADGCQITLEVAAKILAAIEAVDCFAVQPADFDAALAEGKIEYSSEKCLDDFVDAVYAQRVGDGAGTADLKLVYTPLNGSGLECVKKLLAKLGVTHVTVVPEQEKPDGNFPTCPYPNPEIREAMQKGLELCDKVHPDLLLGTDPDCDRCGTAVPDGKGGYRLITGNEMGIILLDYICRTRKALGTMPEHPVAVTTIVSTDIATPVAAKYGVELRRTLTGFKFIGEQIGLLEAAGEADRYIFGFEESYGYLSGAHVRDKDAVNATLLVCEAAAWYAKQGMTLLDAINQLYAEFGCYRNALHSFAFEGESGMHTMDAIMKQLRQTPPTAIGGMAVESMVDYNTAGTGLPKANVLEFRLAGGAKLMVRPSGTEPKIKVYLSAVAPTEEAADAINDTLGKAAAALLKA
;
A
#
# COMPACT_ATOMS: atom_id res chain seq x y z
N MET A 1 0.47 27.41 25.35
CA MET A 1 0.59 25.93 25.47
C MET A 1 -0.34 25.42 26.56
N GLU A 2 -1.11 24.36 26.27
CA GLU A 2 -2.01 23.72 27.23
C GLU A 2 -1.24 23.03 28.36
N GLU A 3 -1.78 23.02 29.57
CA GLU A 3 -1.15 22.41 30.75
C GLU A 3 -0.83 20.91 30.56
N LYS A 4 -1.73 20.18 29.91
CA LYS A 4 -1.52 18.75 29.59
C LYS A 4 -0.32 18.52 28.66
N VAL A 5 -0.15 19.35 27.67
CA VAL A 5 0.98 19.32 26.73
C VAL A 5 2.29 19.56 27.45
N LYS A 6 2.31 20.59 28.32
CA LYS A 6 3.48 20.91 29.14
C LYS A 6 3.85 19.75 30.07
N GLN A 7 2.87 19.16 30.75
CA GLN A 7 3.11 18.02 31.66
C GLN A 7 3.71 16.82 30.91
N GLN A 8 3.25 16.53 29.69
CA GLN A 8 3.83 15.45 28.88
C GLN A 8 5.27 15.78 28.46
N TYR A 9 5.53 17.01 28.00
CA TYR A 9 6.88 17.44 27.66
C TYR A 9 7.85 17.33 28.84
N ASP A 10 7.46 17.86 30.02
CA ASP A 10 8.25 17.80 31.25
C ASP A 10 8.51 16.35 31.71
N ARG A 11 7.50 15.48 31.56
CA ARG A 11 7.62 14.04 31.82
C ARG A 11 8.68 13.40 30.92
N TRP A 12 8.67 13.71 29.63
CA TRP A 12 9.67 13.19 28.70
C TRP A 12 11.08 13.71 28.98
N LEU A 13 11.22 14.99 29.30
CA LEU A 13 12.52 15.57 29.69
C LEU A 13 13.10 14.92 30.96
N SER A 14 12.26 14.47 31.87
CA SER A 14 12.70 13.86 33.15
C SER A 14 13.14 12.41 33.02
N GLN A 15 12.99 11.77 31.86
CA GLN A 15 13.36 10.36 31.69
C GLN A 15 14.87 10.18 31.64
N SER A 16 15.39 9.30 32.51
CA SER A 16 16.77 8.85 32.49
C SER A 16 16.98 7.74 31.44
N GLY A 17 18.16 7.72 30.80
CA GLY A 17 18.51 6.68 29.83
C GLY A 17 17.80 6.81 28.49
N MET A 18 17.24 7.99 28.19
CA MET A 18 16.68 8.28 26.88
C MET A 18 17.78 8.26 25.80
N PRO A 19 17.52 7.72 24.58
CA PRO A 19 18.44 7.82 23.45
C PRO A 19 18.88 9.27 23.22
N THR A 20 20.18 9.46 22.94
CA THR A 20 20.82 10.78 22.87
C THR A 20 20.12 11.70 21.87
N ASP A 21 19.76 11.17 20.70
CA ASP A 21 19.06 11.91 19.64
C ASP A 21 17.70 12.47 20.10
N LEU A 22 16.92 11.67 20.82
CA LEU A 22 15.62 12.11 21.37
C LEU A 22 15.81 13.14 22.48
N ALA A 23 16.81 12.94 23.35
CA ALA A 23 17.11 13.87 24.43
C ALA A 23 17.62 15.23 23.92
N GLU A 24 18.43 15.23 22.87
CA GLU A 24 18.92 16.44 22.21
C GLU A 24 17.78 17.18 21.48
N GLU A 25 16.92 16.45 20.79
CA GLU A 25 15.74 17.01 20.14
C GLU A 25 14.81 17.71 21.13
N LEU A 26 14.47 17.07 22.26
CA LEU A 26 13.63 17.68 23.30
C LEU A 26 14.25 18.96 23.87
N LYS A 27 15.57 18.99 24.07
CA LYS A 27 16.28 20.20 24.54
C LYS A 27 16.26 21.30 23.48
N SER A 28 16.38 20.94 22.20
CA SER A 28 16.43 21.92 21.09
C SER A 28 15.13 22.68 20.89
N ILE A 29 13.99 22.10 21.30
CA ILE A 29 12.67 22.73 21.21
C ILE A 29 12.26 23.46 22.50
N ALA A 30 13.14 23.53 23.50
CA ALA A 30 12.82 24.20 24.76
C ALA A 30 12.46 25.68 24.52
N GLY A 31 11.24 26.06 24.93
CA GLY A 31 10.72 27.42 24.73
C GLY A 31 9.97 27.64 23.40
N ASP A 32 9.97 26.65 22.48
CA ASP A 32 9.15 26.69 21.26
C ASP A 32 7.81 25.98 21.53
N GLU A 33 6.79 26.78 21.93
CA GLU A 33 5.48 26.26 22.30
C GLU A 33 4.77 25.55 21.15
N ASP A 34 4.95 25.99 19.91
CA ASP A 34 4.34 25.37 18.74
C ASP A 34 4.97 24.00 18.45
N ALA A 35 6.32 23.93 18.49
CA ALA A 35 7.04 22.69 18.31
C ALA A 35 6.76 21.66 19.42
N ILE A 36 6.60 22.11 20.67
CA ILE A 36 6.22 21.27 21.80
C ILE A 36 4.77 20.77 21.62
N THR A 37 3.85 21.68 21.31
CA THR A 37 2.42 21.35 21.10
C THR A 37 2.27 20.32 20.01
N ASP A 38 2.89 20.49 18.85
CA ASP A 38 2.82 19.54 17.72
C ASP A 38 3.27 18.12 18.08
N ARG A 39 4.22 17.98 19.04
CA ARG A 39 4.73 16.68 19.50
C ARG A 39 3.91 16.01 20.60
N PHE A 40 3.18 16.79 21.40
CA PHE A 40 2.58 16.31 22.64
C PHE A 40 1.08 16.55 22.79
N TYR A 41 0.38 17.20 21.83
CA TYR A 41 -1.06 17.48 21.94
C TYR A 41 -1.93 16.24 21.93
N ARG A 42 -1.40 15.13 21.39
CA ARG A 42 -2.06 13.82 21.35
C ARG A 42 -1.04 12.67 21.37
N GLU A 43 -1.52 11.47 21.50
CA GLU A 43 -0.75 10.26 21.19
C GLU A 43 -0.83 9.95 19.70
N LEU A 44 0.19 9.24 19.19
CA LEU A 44 0.19 8.73 17.82
C LEU A 44 -0.91 7.67 17.67
N GLU A 45 -1.82 7.89 16.76
CA GLU A 45 -2.97 7.02 16.56
C GLU A 45 -2.56 5.67 15.96
N PHE A 46 -3.04 4.59 16.59
CA PHE A 46 -3.01 3.24 16.02
C PHE A 46 -4.20 3.07 15.06
N GLY A 47 -4.16 3.71 13.91
CA GLY A 47 -5.25 3.74 12.94
C GLY A 47 -5.92 2.39 12.65
N THR A 48 -6.20 2.08 11.40
CA THR A 48 -6.91 0.85 11.00
C THR A 48 -6.02 -0.41 10.94
N GLY A 49 -4.81 -0.39 11.48
CA GLY A 49 -3.91 -1.54 11.48
C GLY A 49 -2.44 -1.20 11.68
N GLY A 50 -2.14 -0.09 12.37
CA GLY A 50 -0.77 0.27 12.71
C GLY A 50 -0.56 1.76 12.94
N LEU A 51 0.67 2.13 13.32
CA LEU A 51 1.09 3.50 13.54
C LEU A 51 1.68 4.10 12.25
N ARG A 52 1.54 5.39 12.06
CA ARG A 52 2.28 6.17 11.07
C ARG A 52 2.48 7.59 11.57
N GLY A 53 3.70 8.10 11.53
CA GLY A 53 4.00 9.45 12.00
C GLY A 53 5.39 9.92 11.62
N VAL A 54 5.66 11.17 11.94
CA VAL A 54 6.99 11.78 11.81
C VAL A 54 7.93 11.18 12.86
N ILE A 55 9.16 10.85 12.47
CA ILE A 55 10.20 10.36 13.37
C ILE A 55 10.62 11.51 14.31
N GLY A 56 10.77 11.23 15.61
CA GLY A 56 11.24 12.20 16.59
C GLY A 56 10.73 11.94 18.01
N ALA A 57 11.09 12.85 18.91
CA ALA A 57 10.70 12.81 20.32
C ALA A 57 9.25 13.30 20.51
N GLY A 58 8.48 12.61 21.35
CA GLY A 58 7.12 12.99 21.72
C GLY A 58 6.09 11.88 21.57
N THR A 59 4.92 12.11 22.14
CA THR A 59 3.80 11.15 22.11
C THR A 59 3.18 11.02 20.71
N ASN A 60 3.20 12.09 19.91
CA ASN A 60 2.70 12.14 18.53
C ASN A 60 3.84 11.97 17.50
N ARG A 61 4.82 11.12 17.79
CA ARG A 61 6.00 10.86 16.94
C ARG A 61 6.32 9.37 16.90
N MET A 62 6.99 8.95 15.81
CA MET A 62 7.60 7.61 15.72
C MET A 62 8.96 7.62 16.44
N ASN A 63 9.06 6.85 17.51
CA ASN A 63 10.25 6.67 18.30
C ASN A 63 10.22 5.33 19.05
N VAL A 64 11.32 4.95 19.67
CA VAL A 64 11.45 3.66 20.37
C VAL A 64 10.41 3.48 21.50
N TYR A 65 10.00 4.53 22.19
CA TYR A 65 9.01 4.42 23.27
C TYR A 65 7.61 4.12 22.73
N ASN A 66 7.20 4.75 21.64
CA ASN A 66 5.92 4.47 21.00
C ASN A 66 5.92 3.10 20.31
N ILE A 67 7.05 2.66 19.75
CA ILE A 67 7.24 1.28 19.26
C ILE A 67 7.11 0.27 20.39
N ARG A 68 7.78 0.50 21.54
CA ARG A 68 7.67 -0.35 22.74
C ARG A 68 6.23 -0.44 23.22
N LYS A 69 5.54 0.70 23.33
CA LYS A 69 4.13 0.78 23.73
C LYS A 69 3.23 -0.04 22.81
N ALA A 70 3.34 0.16 21.50
CA ALA A 70 2.55 -0.57 20.52
C ALA A 70 2.85 -2.08 20.54
N THR A 71 4.12 -2.44 20.65
CA THR A 71 4.53 -3.86 20.68
C THR A 71 4.11 -4.54 21.98
N GLN A 72 4.17 -3.84 23.12
CA GLN A 72 3.65 -4.39 24.40
C GLN A 72 2.15 -4.62 24.32
N GLY A 73 1.37 -3.71 23.72
CA GLY A 73 -0.06 -3.92 23.47
C GLY A 73 -0.33 -5.12 22.57
N LEU A 74 0.43 -5.28 21.50
CA LEU A 74 0.37 -6.46 20.62
C LEU A 74 0.72 -7.75 21.39
N ALA A 75 1.76 -7.73 22.24
CA ALA A 75 2.16 -8.85 23.06
C ALA A 75 1.07 -9.24 24.07
N ASN A 76 0.46 -8.25 24.71
CA ASN A 76 -0.66 -8.47 25.64
C ASN A 76 -1.86 -9.10 24.93
N TYR A 77 -2.21 -8.60 23.74
CA TYR A 77 -3.27 -9.18 22.91
C TYR A 77 -2.97 -10.65 22.53
N LEU A 78 -1.76 -10.91 22.03
CA LEU A 78 -1.36 -12.28 21.68
C LEU A 78 -1.39 -13.20 22.88
N ASN A 79 -0.85 -12.77 24.02
CA ASN A 79 -0.80 -13.60 25.24
C ASN A 79 -2.19 -13.91 25.80
N ALA A 80 -3.16 -13.03 25.57
CA ALA A 80 -4.57 -13.25 25.94
C ALA A 80 -5.38 -14.07 24.93
N SER A 81 -4.81 -14.40 23.78
CA SER A 81 -5.47 -15.15 22.68
C SER A 81 -4.96 -16.59 22.59
N ASP A 82 -5.64 -17.42 21.79
CA ASP A 82 -5.17 -18.78 21.43
C ASP A 82 -4.22 -18.80 20.23
N LEU A 83 -3.85 -17.63 19.70
CA LEU A 83 -2.94 -17.52 18.56
C LEU A 83 -1.52 -18.00 18.91
N PRO A 84 -0.76 -18.50 17.92
CA PRO A 84 0.64 -18.87 18.12
C PRO A 84 1.47 -17.71 18.71
N LYS A 85 2.31 -18.00 19.72
CA LYS A 85 3.19 -17.00 20.36
C LYS A 85 4.47 -16.81 19.56
N LYS A 86 4.28 -16.45 18.29
CA LYS A 86 5.33 -16.19 17.30
C LYS A 86 4.95 -14.97 16.48
N VAL A 87 5.90 -14.12 16.14
CA VAL A 87 5.71 -12.93 15.31
C VAL A 87 6.82 -12.85 14.28
N ALA A 88 6.48 -12.63 13.02
CA ALA A 88 7.42 -12.30 11.97
C ALA A 88 7.61 -10.77 11.88
N ILE A 89 8.84 -10.30 11.62
CA ILE A 89 9.18 -8.88 11.58
C ILE A 89 9.96 -8.59 10.31
N GLY A 90 9.46 -7.63 9.52
CA GLY A 90 10.12 -7.08 8.35
C GLY A 90 10.24 -5.56 8.45
N TYR A 91 11.10 -4.96 7.65
CA TYR A 91 11.31 -3.53 7.61
C TYR A 91 11.88 -3.07 6.28
N ASP A 92 11.66 -1.79 5.95
CA ASP A 92 12.14 -1.15 4.74
C ASP A 92 13.44 -0.34 4.97
N SER A 93 13.83 0.45 3.96
CA SER A 93 15.06 1.27 3.97
C SER A 93 14.96 2.56 4.81
N ARG A 94 13.81 2.88 5.38
CA ARG A 94 13.59 4.15 6.07
C ARG A 94 14.49 4.31 7.28
N ILE A 95 14.78 5.58 7.60
CA ILE A 95 15.54 5.95 8.78
C ILE A 95 14.92 5.29 10.01
N LYS A 96 15.75 4.62 10.82
CA LYS A 96 15.38 3.89 12.05
C LYS A 96 14.46 2.68 11.86
N SER A 97 14.16 2.23 10.64
CA SER A 97 13.35 1.02 10.46
C SER A 97 13.99 -0.22 11.10
N ASP A 98 15.28 -0.39 10.96
CA ASP A 98 16.08 -1.46 11.58
C ASP A 98 16.07 -1.37 13.12
N VAL A 99 16.18 -0.16 13.67
CA VAL A 99 16.12 0.09 15.12
C VAL A 99 14.74 -0.28 15.66
N PHE A 100 13.68 0.19 15.01
CA PHE A 100 12.32 -0.09 15.43
C PHE A 100 11.95 -1.57 15.29
N ALA A 101 12.47 -2.25 14.26
CA ALA A 101 12.28 -3.69 14.10
C ALA A 101 12.98 -4.49 15.21
N LYS A 102 14.20 -4.12 15.61
CA LYS A 102 14.92 -4.75 16.72
C LYS A 102 14.25 -4.49 18.07
N GLU A 103 13.76 -3.26 18.33
CA GLU A 103 12.99 -2.94 19.52
C GLU A 103 11.70 -3.76 19.60
N THR A 104 11.01 -3.95 18.47
CA THR A 104 9.84 -4.82 18.38
C THR A 104 10.21 -6.26 18.78
N ALA A 105 11.27 -6.82 18.22
CA ALA A 105 11.72 -8.17 18.56
C ALA A 105 12.09 -8.31 20.05
N ALA A 106 12.77 -7.30 20.60
CA ALA A 106 13.20 -7.28 21.99
C ALA A 106 12.01 -7.25 22.99
N VAL A 107 10.98 -6.44 22.70
CA VAL A 107 9.76 -6.40 23.52
C VAL A 107 8.99 -7.72 23.44
N LEU A 108 8.86 -8.31 22.26
CA LEU A 108 8.19 -9.62 22.08
C LEU A 108 8.92 -10.70 22.87
N ALA A 109 10.26 -10.76 22.78
CA ALA A 109 11.10 -11.72 23.49
C ALA A 109 10.94 -11.59 25.01
N ALA A 110 10.86 -10.35 25.54
CA ALA A 110 10.61 -10.09 26.96
C ALA A 110 9.25 -10.61 27.42
N ASN A 111 8.28 -10.73 26.51
CA ASN A 111 6.92 -11.23 26.78
C ASN A 111 6.74 -12.73 26.48
N GLY A 112 7.82 -13.47 26.24
CA GLY A 112 7.78 -14.91 25.94
C GLY A 112 7.26 -15.25 24.54
N ILE A 113 7.27 -14.28 23.62
CA ILE A 113 6.83 -14.45 22.24
C ILE A 113 8.06 -14.58 21.34
N LYS A 114 8.15 -15.66 20.58
CA LYS A 114 9.23 -15.89 19.61
C LYS A 114 9.16 -14.87 18.47
N ALA A 115 10.25 -14.19 18.21
CA ALA A 115 10.36 -13.24 17.08
C ALA A 115 11.23 -13.81 15.95
N TYR A 116 10.69 -13.83 14.73
CA TYR A 116 11.43 -14.08 13.50
C TYR A 116 11.64 -12.74 12.80
N ILE A 117 12.85 -12.24 12.74
CA ILE A 117 13.18 -10.94 12.15
C ILE A 117 14.04 -11.14 10.89
N TYR A 118 13.74 -10.46 9.80
CA TYR A 118 14.63 -10.46 8.66
C TYR A 118 15.98 -9.83 9.01
N PRO A 119 17.10 -10.43 8.59
CA PRO A 119 18.44 -9.92 8.93
C PRO A 119 18.79 -8.61 8.22
N ARG A 120 18.05 -8.28 7.18
CA ARG A 120 18.15 -7.04 6.40
C ARG A 120 16.75 -6.58 5.98
N LEU A 121 16.67 -5.39 5.38
CA LEU A 121 15.42 -4.88 4.82
C LEU A 121 14.89 -5.81 3.73
N GLU A 122 13.57 -6.05 3.74
CA GLU A 122 12.89 -6.92 2.78
C GLU A 122 11.50 -6.35 2.42
N PRO A 123 10.95 -6.76 1.27
CA PRO A 123 9.62 -6.34 0.84
C PRO A 123 8.49 -6.63 1.85
N THR A 124 7.51 -5.76 1.94
CA THR A 124 6.27 -6.00 2.72
C THR A 124 5.61 -7.36 2.38
N PRO A 125 5.47 -7.77 1.11
CA PRO A 125 4.92 -9.11 0.81
C PRO A 125 5.78 -10.26 1.33
N ALA A 126 7.10 -10.10 1.43
CA ALA A 126 7.94 -11.11 2.07
C ALA A 126 7.62 -11.26 3.57
N LEU A 127 7.22 -10.17 4.26
CA LEU A 127 6.71 -10.24 5.64
C LEU A 127 5.39 -11.03 5.70
N SER A 128 4.43 -10.74 4.81
CA SER A 128 3.17 -11.49 4.71
C SER A 128 3.43 -12.99 4.51
N TRP A 129 4.38 -13.34 3.65
CA TRP A 129 4.85 -14.72 3.45
C TRP A 129 5.45 -15.32 4.72
N ALA A 130 6.37 -14.63 5.40
CA ALA A 130 7.06 -15.13 6.60
C ALA A 130 6.09 -15.44 7.74
N VAL A 131 5.01 -14.63 7.92
CA VAL A 131 3.96 -14.91 8.90
C VAL A 131 3.37 -16.30 8.69
N ARG A 132 3.01 -16.63 7.45
CA ARG A 132 2.44 -17.94 7.08
C ARG A 132 3.48 -19.05 7.12
N TYR A 133 4.68 -18.77 6.62
CA TYR A 133 5.80 -19.72 6.53
C TYR A 133 6.22 -20.26 7.92
N TYR A 134 6.34 -19.37 8.91
CA TYR A 134 6.71 -19.76 10.29
C TYR A 134 5.50 -20.11 11.17
N GLY A 135 4.28 -20.01 10.67
CA GLY A 135 3.07 -20.23 11.47
C GLY A 135 2.98 -19.24 12.62
N CYS A 136 3.17 -17.96 12.35
CA CYS A 136 3.11 -16.90 13.33
C CYS A 136 1.66 -16.52 13.69
N GLY A 137 1.44 -16.03 14.93
CA GLY A 137 0.15 -15.46 15.33
C GLY A 137 -0.05 -14.03 14.86
N ALA A 138 1.03 -13.33 14.52
CA ALA A 138 1.00 -11.99 13.97
C ALA A 138 2.28 -11.70 13.17
N GLY A 139 2.25 -10.59 12.44
CA GLY A 139 3.42 -10.01 11.77
C GLY A 139 3.52 -8.51 12.03
N VAL A 140 4.71 -7.97 11.93
CA VAL A 140 4.98 -6.53 12.00
C VAL A 140 5.85 -6.11 10.85
N CYS A 141 5.43 -5.09 10.08
CA CYS A 141 6.26 -4.45 9.08
C CYS A 141 6.52 -3.00 9.47
N VAL A 142 7.80 -2.67 9.64
CA VAL A 142 8.24 -1.31 9.98
C VAL A 142 8.47 -0.55 8.68
N THR A 143 7.50 0.23 8.28
CA THR A 143 7.49 1.01 7.03
C THR A 143 6.43 2.11 7.07
N ALA A 144 6.67 3.20 6.36
CA ALA A 144 5.66 4.18 6.00
C ALA A 144 5.37 4.18 4.49
N SER A 145 5.65 3.05 3.79
CA SER A 145 5.44 2.90 2.35
C SER A 145 6.12 4.04 1.56
N HIS A 146 5.40 4.77 0.76
CA HIS A 146 5.88 5.85 -0.12
C HIS A 146 5.85 7.25 0.51
N ASN A 147 5.61 7.38 1.82
CA ASN A 147 5.63 8.69 2.49
C ASN A 147 7.04 9.32 2.45
N PRO A 148 7.17 10.65 2.60
CA PRO A 148 8.47 11.33 2.70
C PRO A 148 9.40 10.75 3.77
N ALA A 149 10.70 10.99 3.65
CA ALA A 149 11.77 10.45 4.51
C ALA A 149 11.57 10.67 6.01
N LYS A 150 10.95 11.80 6.39
CA LYS A 150 10.68 12.12 7.80
C LYS A 150 9.65 11.21 8.48
N TYR A 151 8.91 10.39 7.73
CA TYR A 151 7.90 9.47 8.27
C TYR A 151 8.45 8.07 8.44
N ASN A 152 7.95 7.37 9.46
CA ASN A 152 8.02 5.92 9.57
C ASN A 152 6.68 5.38 10.07
N GLY A 153 6.55 4.06 10.14
CA GLY A 153 5.31 3.41 10.56
C GLY A 153 5.55 2.00 11.11
N TYR A 154 4.45 1.42 11.60
CA TYR A 154 4.42 0.11 12.23
C TYR A 154 3.10 -0.55 11.83
N LYS A 155 3.13 -1.40 10.80
CA LYS A 155 1.95 -2.13 10.28
C LYS A 155 1.84 -3.48 10.97
N VAL A 156 0.63 -3.86 11.40
CA VAL A 156 0.36 -5.16 12.04
C VAL A 156 -0.42 -6.07 11.09
N TYR A 157 0.02 -7.32 11.04
CA TYR A 157 -0.55 -8.40 10.23
C TYR A 157 -1.08 -9.53 11.12
N GLY A 158 -2.17 -10.15 10.72
CA GLY A 158 -2.73 -11.33 11.38
C GLY A 158 -2.02 -12.64 11.00
N ALA A 159 -2.44 -13.75 11.61
CA ALA A 159 -1.86 -15.08 11.37
C ALA A 159 -2.01 -15.58 9.93
N ASP A 160 -2.95 -15.04 9.18
CA ASP A 160 -3.18 -15.32 7.76
C ASP A 160 -2.23 -14.55 6.82
N GLY A 161 -1.41 -13.65 7.35
CA GLY A 161 -0.52 -12.78 6.59
C GLY A 161 -1.22 -11.56 5.97
N CYS A 162 -2.49 -11.32 6.27
CA CYS A 162 -3.22 -10.11 5.90
C CYS A 162 -3.04 -9.01 6.96
N GLN A 163 -3.03 -7.75 6.55
CA GLN A 163 -3.10 -6.66 7.51
C GLN A 163 -4.39 -6.78 8.35
N ILE A 164 -4.29 -6.57 9.67
CA ILE A 164 -5.40 -6.86 10.60
C ILE A 164 -6.70 -6.14 10.26
N THR A 165 -7.82 -6.80 10.54
CA THR A 165 -9.17 -6.25 10.40
C THR A 165 -9.43 -5.13 11.41
N LEU A 166 -10.49 -4.35 11.19
CA LEU A 166 -10.89 -3.28 12.10
C LEU A 166 -11.20 -3.78 13.52
N GLU A 167 -11.81 -4.97 13.63
CA GLU A 167 -12.13 -5.59 14.93
C GLU A 167 -10.86 -5.96 15.70
N VAL A 168 -9.90 -6.60 15.06
CA VAL A 168 -8.62 -6.97 15.66
C VAL A 168 -7.82 -5.71 16.01
N ALA A 169 -7.81 -4.70 15.14
CA ALA A 169 -7.15 -3.43 15.41
C ALA A 169 -7.72 -2.74 16.66
N ALA A 170 -9.04 -2.75 16.85
CA ALA A 170 -9.67 -2.19 18.06
C ALA A 170 -9.25 -2.93 19.35
N LYS A 171 -9.15 -4.26 19.31
CA LYS A 171 -8.67 -5.07 20.45
C LYS A 171 -7.22 -4.77 20.81
N ILE A 172 -6.36 -4.65 19.80
CA ILE A 172 -4.94 -4.32 19.99
C ILE A 172 -4.81 -2.87 20.49
N LEU A 173 -5.58 -1.92 19.95
CA LEU A 173 -5.59 -0.53 20.40
C LEU A 173 -5.96 -0.44 21.90
N ALA A 174 -7.02 -1.12 22.34
CA ALA A 174 -7.40 -1.15 23.75
C ALA A 174 -6.27 -1.70 24.64
N ALA A 175 -5.51 -2.69 24.16
CA ALA A 175 -4.35 -3.20 24.88
C ALA A 175 -3.18 -2.20 24.89
N ILE A 176 -2.98 -1.42 23.83
CA ILE A 176 -1.95 -0.37 23.74
C ILE A 176 -2.25 0.79 24.69
N GLU A 177 -3.51 1.24 24.75
CA GLU A 177 -3.95 2.36 25.60
C GLU A 177 -3.69 2.10 27.10
N ALA A 178 -3.71 0.84 27.52
CA ALA A 178 -3.40 0.43 28.90
C ALA A 178 -1.90 0.43 29.24
N VAL A 179 -1.00 0.67 28.27
CA VAL A 179 0.45 0.59 28.44
C VAL A 179 1.06 1.97 28.67
N ASP A 180 1.88 2.09 29.73
CA ASP A 180 2.81 3.22 29.88
C ASP A 180 4.10 2.94 29.08
N CYS A 181 4.41 3.81 28.11
CA CYS A 181 5.55 3.63 27.21
C CYS A 181 6.92 3.58 27.94
N PHE A 182 7.05 4.25 29.08
CA PHE A 182 8.28 4.26 29.88
C PHE A 182 8.40 3.05 30.84
N ALA A 183 7.31 2.34 31.08
CA ALA A 183 7.30 1.13 31.90
C ALA A 183 7.68 -0.15 31.10
N VAL A 184 7.69 -0.09 29.78
CA VAL A 184 8.03 -1.25 28.93
C VAL A 184 9.53 -1.55 29.02
N GLN A 185 9.86 -2.79 29.39
CA GLN A 185 11.25 -3.25 29.50
C GLN A 185 11.51 -4.27 28.37
N PRO A 186 12.21 -3.88 27.29
CA PRO A 186 12.63 -4.82 26.26
C PRO A 186 13.72 -5.76 26.80
N ALA A 187 13.81 -6.96 26.26
CA ALA A 187 14.96 -7.83 26.47
C ALA A 187 16.22 -7.24 25.81
N ASP A 188 17.38 -7.68 26.25
CA ASP A 188 18.59 -7.45 25.48
C ASP A 188 18.52 -8.25 24.16
N PHE A 189 18.66 -7.57 23.02
CA PHE A 189 18.45 -8.17 21.71
C PHE A 189 19.45 -9.31 21.45
N ASP A 190 20.74 -9.07 21.74
CA ASP A 190 21.79 -10.03 21.43
C ASP A 190 21.72 -11.26 22.37
N ALA A 191 21.39 -11.05 23.63
CA ALA A 191 21.13 -12.14 24.57
C ALA A 191 19.89 -12.95 24.14
N ALA A 192 18.78 -12.30 23.77
CA ALA A 192 17.58 -12.98 23.31
C ALA A 192 17.79 -13.74 21.99
N LEU A 193 18.67 -13.24 21.10
CA LEU A 193 19.10 -13.92 19.89
C LEU A 193 19.91 -15.17 20.24
N ALA A 194 20.88 -15.07 21.16
CA ALA A 194 21.70 -16.19 21.60
C ALA A 194 20.86 -17.28 22.30
N GLU A 195 19.80 -16.89 23.02
CA GLU A 195 18.86 -17.81 23.67
C GLU A 195 17.82 -18.41 22.70
N GLY A 196 17.79 -17.98 21.45
CA GLY A 196 16.83 -18.43 20.44
C GLY A 196 15.40 -17.90 20.66
N LYS A 197 15.21 -16.88 21.50
CA LYS A 197 13.93 -16.14 21.63
C LYS A 197 13.67 -15.23 20.45
N ILE A 198 14.76 -14.70 19.87
CA ILE A 198 14.77 -14.01 18.59
C ILE A 198 15.56 -14.91 17.61
N GLU A 199 15.11 -14.96 16.38
CA GLU A 199 15.77 -15.71 15.32
C GLU A 199 15.73 -14.91 14.02
N TYR A 200 16.85 -14.89 13.31
CA TYR A 200 16.86 -14.32 11.97
C TYR A 200 16.09 -15.23 11.00
N SER A 201 15.22 -14.63 10.20
CA SER A 201 14.56 -15.32 9.09
C SER A 201 15.60 -15.90 8.14
N SER A 202 15.42 -17.16 7.75
CA SER A 202 16.40 -17.85 6.89
C SER A 202 16.35 -17.33 5.45
N GLU A 203 17.48 -17.39 4.74
CA GLU A 203 17.52 -17.13 3.30
C GLU A 203 16.55 -18.04 2.54
N LYS A 204 16.38 -19.29 3.00
CA LYS A 204 15.40 -20.21 2.42
C LYS A 204 13.99 -19.67 2.47
N CYS A 205 13.58 -18.98 3.53
CA CYS A 205 12.24 -18.36 3.62
C CYS A 205 12.04 -17.33 2.51
N LEU A 206 13.08 -16.52 2.23
CA LEU A 206 13.04 -15.52 1.17
C LEU A 206 13.08 -16.16 -0.23
N ASP A 207 13.90 -17.19 -0.42
CA ASP A 207 13.97 -17.92 -1.69
C ASP A 207 12.64 -18.62 -1.98
N ASP A 208 12.04 -19.27 -0.97
CA ASP A 208 10.72 -19.90 -1.09
C ASP A 208 9.61 -18.86 -1.39
N PHE A 209 9.71 -17.63 -0.86
CA PHE A 209 8.84 -16.53 -1.26
C PHE A 209 8.97 -16.21 -2.75
N VAL A 210 10.18 -16.01 -3.23
CA VAL A 210 10.42 -15.72 -4.65
C VAL A 210 9.96 -16.90 -5.53
N ASP A 211 10.14 -18.13 -5.07
CA ASP A 211 9.64 -19.33 -5.76
C ASP A 211 8.11 -19.37 -5.80
N ALA A 212 7.45 -19.00 -4.70
CA ALA A 212 6.00 -18.90 -4.66
C ALA A 212 5.47 -17.81 -5.60
N VAL A 213 6.15 -16.67 -5.68
CA VAL A 213 5.85 -15.62 -6.67
C VAL A 213 6.05 -16.16 -8.10
N TYR A 214 7.18 -16.81 -8.38
CA TYR A 214 7.46 -17.37 -9.70
C TYR A 214 6.43 -18.43 -10.12
N ALA A 215 5.89 -19.18 -9.17
CA ALA A 215 4.83 -20.15 -9.42
C ALA A 215 3.51 -19.51 -9.87
N GLN A 216 3.33 -18.19 -9.69
CA GLN A 216 2.14 -17.45 -10.14
C GLN A 216 2.18 -17.08 -11.64
N ARG A 217 3.16 -17.56 -12.40
CA ARG A 217 3.20 -17.39 -13.85
C ARG A 217 1.89 -17.84 -14.48
N VAL A 218 1.43 -17.05 -15.43
CA VAL A 218 0.18 -17.33 -16.17
C VAL A 218 0.48 -18.01 -17.50
N GLY A 219 1.53 -17.54 -18.19
CA GLY A 219 2.00 -18.08 -19.45
C GLY A 219 3.19 -19.00 -19.32
N ASP A 220 3.79 -19.32 -20.45
CA ASP A 220 5.02 -20.13 -20.54
C ASP A 220 6.30 -19.29 -20.36
N GLY A 221 6.18 -17.98 -20.19
CA GLY A 221 7.29 -17.04 -20.10
C GLY A 221 8.04 -16.82 -21.42
N ALA A 222 7.52 -17.31 -22.51
CA ALA A 222 8.17 -17.18 -23.80
C ALA A 222 8.30 -15.71 -24.25
N GLY A 223 9.52 -15.29 -24.57
CA GLY A 223 9.89 -13.92 -24.95
C GLY A 223 10.30 -13.02 -23.79
N THR A 224 10.19 -13.45 -22.52
CA THR A 224 10.67 -12.66 -21.38
C THR A 224 12.18 -12.44 -21.43
N ALA A 225 12.94 -13.40 -21.96
CA ALA A 225 14.40 -13.31 -22.12
C ALA A 225 14.83 -12.18 -23.08
N ASP A 226 13.97 -11.79 -24.01
CA ASP A 226 14.28 -10.75 -25.00
C ASP A 226 14.00 -9.32 -24.48
N LEU A 227 13.30 -9.20 -23.32
CA LEU A 227 12.95 -7.92 -22.73
C LEU A 227 14.19 -7.16 -22.24
N LYS A 228 14.20 -5.86 -22.55
CA LYS A 228 15.16 -4.90 -22.01
C LYS A 228 14.45 -4.04 -20.95
N LEU A 229 14.93 -4.09 -19.73
CA LEU A 229 14.34 -3.38 -18.61
C LEU A 229 15.25 -2.30 -18.05
N VAL A 230 14.66 -1.18 -17.69
CA VAL A 230 15.20 -0.29 -16.65
C VAL A 230 14.39 -0.55 -15.38
N TYR A 231 15.09 -0.72 -14.25
CA TYR A 231 14.47 -0.95 -12.95
C TYR A 231 14.97 0.04 -11.91
N THR A 232 14.06 0.57 -11.11
CA THR A 232 14.40 1.35 -9.93
C THR A 232 13.68 0.82 -8.69
N PRO A 233 14.44 0.46 -7.62
CA PRO A 233 13.87 0.17 -6.31
C PRO A 233 13.53 1.43 -5.49
N LEU A 234 13.71 2.64 -6.04
CA LEU A 234 13.51 3.93 -5.34
C LEU A 234 14.22 3.98 -3.98
N ASN A 235 15.47 3.52 -3.91
CA ASN A 235 16.26 3.40 -2.68
C ASN A 235 15.59 2.50 -1.60
N GLY A 236 14.68 1.61 -1.99
CA GLY A 236 13.89 0.74 -1.12
C GLY A 236 14.39 -0.70 -1.02
N SER A 237 13.49 -1.60 -0.63
CA SER A 237 13.77 -3.01 -0.32
C SER A 237 13.65 -3.98 -1.50
N GLY A 238 13.18 -3.52 -2.67
CA GLY A 238 12.78 -4.43 -3.76
C GLY A 238 13.93 -5.07 -4.54
N LEU A 239 15.14 -4.51 -4.49
CA LEU A 239 16.22 -4.86 -5.42
C LEU A 239 16.54 -6.36 -5.47
N GLU A 240 16.70 -6.99 -4.32
CA GLU A 240 17.14 -8.39 -4.26
C GLU A 240 16.07 -9.35 -4.76
N CYS A 241 14.84 -9.23 -4.25
CA CYS A 241 13.74 -10.10 -4.66
C CYS A 241 13.40 -9.94 -6.14
N VAL A 242 13.36 -8.70 -6.63
CA VAL A 242 13.08 -8.42 -8.05
C VAL A 242 14.18 -8.98 -8.95
N LYS A 243 15.46 -8.82 -8.60
CA LYS A 243 16.57 -9.40 -9.37
C LYS A 243 16.54 -10.93 -9.38
N LYS A 244 16.26 -11.56 -8.23
CA LYS A 244 16.09 -13.03 -8.14
C LYS A 244 14.95 -13.51 -9.04
N LEU A 245 13.82 -12.81 -9.03
CA LEU A 245 12.67 -13.13 -9.88
C LEU A 245 12.99 -12.97 -11.37
N LEU A 246 13.59 -11.84 -11.77
CA LEU A 246 13.94 -11.56 -13.16
C LEU A 246 14.92 -12.61 -13.70
N ALA A 247 15.89 -13.05 -12.86
CA ALA A 247 16.80 -14.14 -13.23
C ALA A 247 16.04 -15.46 -13.47
N LYS A 248 15.05 -15.79 -12.63
CA LYS A 248 14.19 -16.98 -12.82
C LYS A 248 13.34 -16.89 -14.09
N LEU A 249 12.93 -15.68 -14.49
CA LEU A 249 12.22 -15.42 -15.75
C LEU A 249 13.15 -15.45 -16.99
N GLY A 250 14.46 -15.54 -16.79
CA GLY A 250 15.45 -15.47 -17.86
C GLY A 250 15.67 -14.05 -18.40
N VAL A 251 15.16 -13.01 -17.75
CA VAL A 251 15.40 -11.62 -18.13
C VAL A 251 16.80 -11.21 -17.74
N THR A 252 17.69 -11.06 -18.72
CA THR A 252 19.12 -10.76 -18.49
C THR A 252 19.51 -9.32 -18.80
N HIS A 253 18.69 -8.60 -19.59
CA HIS A 253 18.95 -7.23 -19.97
C HIS A 253 18.27 -6.25 -19.01
N VAL A 254 18.80 -6.18 -17.79
CA VAL A 254 18.28 -5.30 -16.72
C VAL A 254 19.29 -4.21 -16.40
N THR A 255 18.91 -2.95 -16.58
CA THR A 255 19.71 -1.79 -16.16
C THR A 255 19.05 -1.17 -14.94
N VAL A 256 19.73 -1.24 -13.79
CA VAL A 256 19.23 -0.60 -12.55
C VAL A 256 19.63 0.86 -12.54
N VAL A 257 18.72 1.74 -12.06
CA VAL A 257 19.00 3.18 -11.90
C VAL A 257 20.07 3.37 -10.81
N PRO A 258 21.28 3.83 -11.16
CA PRO A 258 22.42 3.78 -10.23
C PRO A 258 22.21 4.63 -8.96
N GLU A 259 21.56 5.79 -9.09
CA GLU A 259 21.33 6.72 -7.97
C GLU A 259 20.27 6.21 -6.99
N GLN A 260 19.46 5.23 -7.40
CA GLN A 260 18.35 4.69 -6.63
C GLN A 260 18.52 3.21 -6.27
N GLU A 261 19.61 2.58 -6.70
CA GLU A 261 19.87 1.15 -6.49
C GLU A 261 20.07 0.80 -5.01
N LYS A 262 20.89 1.61 -4.31
CA LYS A 262 21.22 1.35 -2.90
C LYS A 262 20.10 1.84 -1.98
N PRO A 263 19.75 1.05 -0.97
CA PRO A 263 18.81 1.50 0.07
C PRO A 263 19.27 2.79 0.73
N ASP A 264 18.38 3.80 0.80
CA ASP A 264 18.65 5.07 1.47
C ASP A 264 17.35 5.70 1.97
N GLY A 265 17.17 5.74 3.28
CA GLY A 265 15.97 6.28 3.92
C GLY A 265 15.79 7.80 3.78
N ASN A 266 16.79 8.53 3.25
CA ASN A 266 16.66 9.95 2.94
C ASN A 266 16.02 10.21 1.56
N PHE A 267 15.95 9.19 0.70
CA PHE A 267 15.41 9.29 -0.67
C PHE A 267 15.94 10.52 -1.44
N PRO A 268 17.28 10.65 -1.63
CA PRO A 268 17.92 11.90 -2.04
C PRO A 268 17.51 12.40 -3.43
N THR A 269 17.05 11.48 -4.29
CA THR A 269 16.61 11.80 -5.65
C THR A 269 15.10 11.90 -5.80
N CYS A 270 14.35 11.57 -4.74
CA CYS A 270 12.90 11.44 -4.80
C CYS A 270 12.25 11.67 -3.42
N PRO A 271 11.96 12.94 -3.03
CA PRO A 271 11.37 13.27 -1.72
C PRO A 271 10.06 12.53 -1.41
N TYR A 272 9.32 12.12 -2.45
CA TYR A 272 8.12 11.28 -2.38
C TYR A 272 8.36 10.02 -3.19
N PRO A 273 8.89 8.93 -2.60
CA PRO A 273 9.27 7.71 -3.33
C PRO A 273 8.04 6.88 -3.70
N ASN A 274 7.14 7.47 -4.47
CA ASN A 274 5.89 6.89 -4.93
C ASN A 274 5.92 6.69 -6.46
N PRO A 275 5.95 5.46 -6.97
CA PRO A 275 6.03 5.19 -8.39
C PRO A 275 4.79 5.64 -9.19
N GLU A 276 3.74 6.11 -8.51
CA GLU A 276 2.58 6.74 -9.16
C GLU A 276 2.90 8.12 -9.74
N ILE A 277 3.88 8.81 -9.17
CA ILE A 277 4.22 10.18 -9.58
C ILE A 277 5.43 10.20 -10.50
N ARG A 278 5.35 11.06 -11.53
CA ARG A 278 6.38 11.17 -12.56
C ARG A 278 7.74 11.56 -11.99
N GLU A 279 7.76 12.43 -11.00
CA GLU A 279 8.98 12.91 -10.34
C GLU A 279 9.76 11.76 -9.68
N ALA A 280 9.08 10.79 -9.11
CA ALA A 280 9.73 9.60 -8.54
C ALA A 280 10.39 8.73 -9.61
N MET A 281 9.76 8.63 -10.76
CA MET A 281 10.23 7.83 -11.90
C MET A 281 11.25 8.59 -12.79
N GLN A 282 11.52 9.86 -12.49
CA GLN A 282 12.29 10.76 -13.37
C GLN A 282 13.69 10.21 -13.70
N LYS A 283 14.43 9.70 -12.71
CA LYS A 283 15.76 9.11 -12.94
C LYS A 283 15.71 7.86 -13.83
N GLY A 284 14.68 7.06 -13.66
CA GLY A 284 14.39 5.94 -14.56
C GLY A 284 14.08 6.39 -15.99
N LEU A 285 13.26 7.42 -16.15
CA LEU A 285 12.92 7.98 -17.47
C LEU A 285 14.15 8.58 -18.17
N GLU A 286 15.02 9.32 -17.44
CA GLU A 286 16.28 9.83 -17.97
C GLU A 286 17.23 8.71 -18.44
N LEU A 287 17.20 7.58 -17.75
CA LEU A 287 17.98 6.40 -18.15
C LEU A 287 17.35 5.71 -19.37
N CYS A 288 16.02 5.67 -19.45
CA CYS A 288 15.31 5.13 -20.62
C CYS A 288 15.67 5.88 -21.92
N ASP A 289 15.84 7.19 -21.86
CA ASP A 289 16.26 8.00 -23.02
C ASP A 289 17.66 7.63 -23.54
N LYS A 290 18.48 6.99 -22.70
CA LYS A 290 19.86 6.56 -23.04
C LYS A 290 19.93 5.11 -23.52
N VAL A 291 19.16 4.21 -22.89
CA VAL A 291 19.28 2.76 -23.11
C VAL A 291 18.13 2.15 -23.90
N HIS A 292 17.08 2.93 -24.13
CA HIS A 292 15.89 2.57 -24.92
C HIS A 292 15.33 1.18 -24.55
N PRO A 293 14.87 0.97 -23.30
CA PRO A 293 14.30 -0.29 -22.87
C PRO A 293 12.87 -0.48 -23.38
N ASP A 294 12.37 -1.70 -23.32
CA ASP A 294 10.97 -2.03 -23.57
C ASP A 294 10.07 -1.61 -22.40
N LEU A 295 10.62 -1.65 -21.16
CA LEU A 295 9.92 -1.31 -19.93
C LEU A 295 10.82 -0.53 -18.96
N LEU A 296 10.23 0.44 -18.27
CA LEU A 296 10.73 0.95 -16.98
C LEU A 296 9.81 0.42 -15.88
N LEU A 297 10.38 -0.21 -14.87
CA LEU A 297 9.70 -0.64 -13.65
C LEU A 297 10.24 0.13 -12.44
N GLY A 298 9.36 0.56 -11.55
CA GLY A 298 9.73 1.20 -10.29
C GLY A 298 8.91 0.62 -9.13
N THR A 299 9.58 0.25 -8.02
CA THR A 299 8.92 -0.21 -6.80
C THR A 299 9.12 0.80 -5.68
N ASP A 300 8.09 0.98 -4.85
CA ASP A 300 8.18 1.87 -3.69
C ASP A 300 9.07 1.27 -2.57
N PRO A 301 9.41 2.04 -1.51
CA PRO A 301 10.41 1.60 -0.53
C PRO A 301 10.14 0.26 0.14
N ASP A 302 8.89 -0.09 0.40
CA ASP A 302 8.50 -1.39 0.98
C ASP A 302 8.06 -2.42 -0.08
N CYS A 303 8.25 -2.08 -1.38
CA CYS A 303 8.08 -2.97 -2.53
C CYS A 303 6.69 -3.65 -2.57
N ASP A 304 5.65 -2.90 -2.23
CA ASP A 304 4.27 -3.37 -2.34
C ASP A 304 3.54 -2.74 -3.55
N ARG A 305 4.10 -1.69 -4.20
CA ARG A 305 3.59 -1.03 -5.40
C ARG A 305 4.58 -1.11 -6.55
N CYS A 306 4.05 -1.24 -7.77
CA CYS A 306 4.85 -1.30 -8.99
C CYS A 306 4.34 -0.28 -10.02
N GLY A 307 5.16 0.73 -10.33
CA GLY A 307 4.96 1.66 -11.43
C GLY A 307 5.63 1.17 -12.71
N THR A 308 5.03 1.47 -13.84
CA THR A 308 5.51 1.04 -15.16
C THR A 308 5.46 2.19 -16.15
N ALA A 309 6.51 2.32 -16.97
CA ALA A 309 6.48 3.14 -18.17
C ALA A 309 6.88 2.34 -19.39
N VAL A 310 6.30 2.69 -20.53
CA VAL A 310 6.54 2.04 -21.83
C VAL A 310 6.81 3.10 -22.91
N PRO A 311 7.48 2.73 -24.04
CA PRO A 311 7.64 3.63 -25.16
C PRO A 311 6.28 4.19 -25.62
N ASP A 312 6.23 5.50 -25.89
CA ASP A 312 5.00 6.21 -26.30
C ASP A 312 4.79 6.26 -27.83
N GLY A 313 5.72 5.68 -28.58
CA GLY A 313 5.73 5.73 -30.05
C GLY A 313 6.12 7.08 -30.63
N LYS A 314 6.44 8.08 -29.80
CA LYS A 314 6.84 9.44 -30.19
C LYS A 314 8.28 9.77 -29.80
N GLY A 315 9.02 8.77 -29.33
CA GLY A 315 10.43 8.88 -28.91
C GLY A 315 10.62 9.12 -27.42
N GLY A 316 9.54 9.08 -26.62
CA GLY A 316 9.57 9.17 -25.16
C GLY A 316 8.93 7.97 -24.49
N TYR A 317 8.61 8.13 -23.20
CA TYR A 317 7.98 7.10 -22.37
C TYR A 317 6.72 7.62 -21.68
N ARG A 318 5.65 6.82 -21.72
CA ARG A 318 4.40 7.07 -21.01
C ARG A 318 4.32 6.20 -19.76
N LEU A 319 4.00 6.82 -18.63
CA LEU A 319 3.63 6.10 -17.40
C LEU A 319 2.24 5.48 -17.59
N ILE A 320 2.12 4.19 -17.29
CA ILE A 320 0.84 3.49 -17.24
C ILE A 320 0.26 3.67 -15.84
N THR A 321 -0.98 4.13 -15.75
CA THR A 321 -1.64 4.31 -14.45
C THR A 321 -1.94 2.97 -13.78
N GLY A 322 -2.16 2.98 -12.45
CA GLY A 322 -2.52 1.77 -11.71
C GLY A 322 -3.81 1.13 -12.22
N ASN A 323 -4.79 1.94 -12.59
CA ASN A 323 -6.02 1.48 -13.20
C ASN A 323 -5.80 0.83 -14.57
N GLU A 324 -5.02 1.46 -15.44
CA GLU A 324 -4.70 0.92 -16.77
C GLU A 324 -3.94 -0.40 -16.65
N MET A 325 -2.90 -0.45 -15.79
CA MET A 325 -2.14 -1.69 -15.58
C MET A 325 -3.02 -2.78 -14.99
N GLY A 326 -3.87 -2.47 -14.02
CA GLY A 326 -4.81 -3.43 -13.44
C GLY A 326 -5.69 -4.10 -14.51
N ILE A 327 -6.17 -3.34 -15.49
CA ILE A 327 -7.01 -3.86 -16.58
C ILE A 327 -6.21 -4.64 -17.61
N ILE A 328 -5.01 -4.16 -17.97
CA ILE A 328 -4.10 -4.90 -18.86
C ILE A 328 -3.79 -6.28 -18.27
N LEU A 329 -3.45 -6.33 -16.98
CA LEU A 329 -3.12 -7.57 -16.30
C LEU A 329 -4.35 -8.48 -16.14
N LEU A 330 -5.53 -7.94 -15.83
CA LEU A 330 -6.77 -8.72 -15.77
C LEU A 330 -7.10 -9.37 -17.12
N ASP A 331 -7.04 -8.59 -18.20
CA ASP A 331 -7.28 -9.13 -19.57
C ASP A 331 -6.21 -10.17 -19.94
N TYR A 332 -4.93 -9.89 -19.69
CA TYR A 332 -3.83 -10.81 -19.97
C TYR A 332 -4.00 -12.13 -19.23
N ILE A 333 -4.26 -12.10 -17.92
CA ILE A 333 -4.45 -13.29 -17.08
C ILE A 333 -5.63 -14.11 -17.59
N CYS A 334 -6.78 -13.46 -17.81
CA CYS A 334 -7.99 -14.14 -18.24
C CYS A 334 -7.84 -14.77 -19.64
N ARG A 335 -7.31 -14.01 -20.58
CA ARG A 335 -7.05 -14.44 -21.96
C ARG A 335 -6.11 -15.63 -22.01
N THR A 336 -4.99 -15.54 -21.30
CA THR A 336 -3.95 -16.56 -21.30
C THR A 336 -4.42 -17.83 -20.59
N ARG A 337 -5.03 -17.73 -19.41
CA ARG A 337 -5.61 -18.89 -18.70
C ARG A 337 -6.69 -19.59 -19.53
N LYS A 338 -7.53 -18.83 -20.24
CA LYS A 338 -8.57 -19.39 -21.12
C LYS A 338 -7.95 -20.13 -22.30
N ALA A 339 -6.93 -19.56 -22.91
CA ALA A 339 -6.22 -20.20 -24.03
C ALA A 339 -5.49 -21.48 -23.62
N LEU A 340 -4.94 -21.53 -22.41
CA LEU A 340 -4.23 -22.69 -21.87
C LEU A 340 -5.15 -23.72 -21.17
N GLY A 341 -6.44 -23.41 -20.99
CA GLY A 341 -7.37 -24.28 -20.26
C GLY A 341 -7.08 -24.33 -18.75
N THR A 342 -6.44 -23.30 -18.20
CA THR A 342 -6.06 -23.21 -16.78
C THR A 342 -6.94 -22.22 -15.98
N MET A 343 -8.02 -21.72 -16.60
CA MET A 343 -8.99 -20.88 -15.89
C MET A 343 -9.74 -21.75 -14.87
N PRO A 344 -9.77 -21.37 -13.58
CA PRO A 344 -10.54 -22.13 -12.60
C PRO A 344 -12.05 -22.05 -12.87
N GLU A 345 -12.81 -22.98 -12.31
CA GLU A 345 -14.27 -22.86 -12.27
C GLU A 345 -14.65 -21.67 -11.37
N HIS A 346 -15.63 -20.86 -11.83
CA HIS A 346 -16.11 -19.68 -11.11
C HIS A 346 -14.98 -18.72 -10.66
N PRO A 347 -14.14 -18.25 -11.58
CA PRO A 347 -12.98 -17.42 -11.25
C PRO A 347 -13.41 -16.09 -10.61
N VAL A 348 -12.61 -15.62 -9.64
CA VAL A 348 -12.86 -14.39 -8.90
C VAL A 348 -11.70 -13.43 -9.11
N ALA A 349 -12.02 -12.19 -9.48
CA ALA A 349 -11.11 -11.04 -9.40
C ALA A 349 -11.65 -10.03 -8.39
N VAL A 350 -10.73 -9.28 -7.74
CA VAL A 350 -11.12 -8.33 -6.69
C VAL A 350 -10.49 -6.97 -6.97
N THR A 351 -11.28 -5.90 -6.83
CA THR A 351 -10.77 -4.52 -6.90
C THR A 351 -11.53 -3.62 -5.93
N THR A 352 -11.19 -2.33 -5.87
CA THR A 352 -11.84 -1.41 -4.93
C THR A 352 -12.99 -0.64 -5.58
N ILE A 353 -13.85 -0.04 -4.73
CA ILE A 353 -14.96 0.82 -5.19
C ILE A 353 -14.48 2.08 -5.92
N VAL A 354 -13.22 2.53 -5.66
CA VAL A 354 -12.63 3.71 -6.30
C VAL A 354 -11.78 3.38 -7.54
N SER A 355 -11.51 2.10 -7.78
CA SER A 355 -10.80 1.65 -8.98
C SER A 355 -11.71 1.73 -10.22
N THR A 356 -11.10 1.69 -11.39
CA THR A 356 -11.77 1.91 -12.68
C THR A 356 -12.94 0.97 -12.95
N ASP A 357 -14.01 1.50 -13.53
CA ASP A 357 -15.23 0.75 -13.84
C ASP A 357 -15.12 -0.13 -15.09
N ILE A 358 -14.13 0.08 -15.97
CA ILE A 358 -13.87 -0.81 -17.12
C ILE A 358 -13.56 -2.26 -16.67
N ALA A 359 -13.13 -2.44 -15.40
CA ALA A 359 -12.94 -3.78 -14.82
C ALA A 359 -14.20 -4.65 -14.92
N THR A 360 -15.39 -4.04 -14.84
CA THR A 360 -16.67 -4.77 -14.91
C THR A 360 -16.89 -5.43 -16.27
N PRO A 361 -16.90 -4.73 -17.41
CA PRO A 361 -17.08 -5.38 -18.71
C PRO A 361 -15.90 -6.29 -19.09
N VAL A 362 -14.67 -5.99 -18.68
CA VAL A 362 -13.52 -6.89 -18.93
C VAL A 362 -13.70 -8.21 -18.17
N ALA A 363 -14.05 -8.19 -16.89
CA ALA A 363 -14.32 -9.42 -16.13
C ALA A 363 -15.49 -10.22 -16.73
N ALA A 364 -16.58 -9.54 -17.08
CA ALA A 364 -17.77 -10.16 -17.69
C ALA A 364 -17.44 -10.88 -19.01
N LYS A 365 -16.57 -10.32 -19.86
CA LYS A 365 -16.10 -10.95 -21.11
C LYS A 365 -15.54 -12.35 -20.89
N TYR A 366 -14.91 -12.59 -19.76
CA TYR A 366 -14.26 -13.86 -19.43
C TYR A 366 -15.05 -14.73 -18.45
N GLY A 367 -16.22 -14.28 -18.00
CA GLY A 367 -17.04 -15.00 -17.02
C GLY A 367 -16.44 -14.96 -15.61
N VAL A 368 -15.69 -13.92 -15.29
CA VAL A 368 -15.05 -13.72 -13.98
C VAL A 368 -16.00 -12.96 -13.04
N GLU A 369 -16.20 -13.48 -11.83
CA GLU A 369 -16.88 -12.77 -10.75
C GLU A 369 -15.97 -11.61 -10.28
N LEU A 370 -16.40 -10.38 -10.52
CA LEU A 370 -15.68 -9.20 -10.03
C LEU A 370 -16.26 -8.75 -8.68
N ARG A 371 -15.48 -8.89 -7.62
CA ARG A 371 -15.81 -8.35 -6.29
C ARG A 371 -15.23 -6.96 -6.11
N ARG A 372 -16.03 -6.04 -5.57
CA ARG A 372 -15.55 -4.70 -5.19
C ARG A 372 -15.52 -4.58 -3.68
N THR A 373 -14.40 -4.06 -3.15
CA THR A 373 -14.18 -3.85 -1.72
C THR A 373 -14.00 -2.36 -1.42
N LEU A 374 -14.00 -2.01 -0.14
CA LEU A 374 -13.53 -0.69 0.29
C LEU A 374 -12.04 -0.50 -0.10
N THR A 375 -11.58 0.75 -0.11
CA THR A 375 -10.19 1.10 -0.38
C THR A 375 -9.27 0.54 0.68
N GLY A 376 -8.20 -0.10 0.25
CA GLY A 376 -7.17 -0.73 1.08
C GLY A 376 -7.05 -2.22 0.79
N PHE A 377 -5.84 -2.65 0.44
CA PHE A 377 -5.58 -4.02 -0.03
C PHE A 377 -5.92 -5.10 1.01
N LYS A 378 -5.98 -4.74 2.29
CA LYS A 378 -6.44 -5.64 3.35
C LYS A 378 -7.84 -6.22 3.09
N PHE A 379 -8.73 -5.45 2.45
CA PHE A 379 -10.05 -5.95 2.07
C PHE A 379 -9.99 -6.91 0.88
N ILE A 380 -9.01 -6.74 -0.02
CA ILE A 380 -8.71 -7.73 -1.07
C ILE A 380 -8.13 -8.99 -0.43
N GLY A 381 -7.16 -8.84 0.49
CA GLY A 381 -6.60 -9.95 1.27
C GLY A 381 -7.67 -10.72 2.06
N GLU A 382 -8.65 -10.02 2.65
CA GLU A 382 -9.81 -10.64 3.33
C GLU A 382 -10.64 -11.50 2.37
N GLN A 383 -10.89 -11.03 1.13
CA GLN A 383 -11.60 -11.85 0.13
C GLN A 383 -10.84 -13.12 -0.23
N ILE A 384 -9.51 -13.07 -0.30
CA ILE A 384 -8.68 -14.27 -0.49
C ILE A 384 -8.82 -15.20 0.72
N GLY A 385 -8.77 -14.67 1.93
CA GLY A 385 -8.97 -15.43 3.17
C GLY A 385 -10.33 -16.11 3.26
N LEU A 386 -11.40 -15.43 2.83
CA LEU A 386 -12.75 -16.01 2.76
C LEU A 386 -12.84 -17.17 1.76
N LEU A 387 -12.20 -17.04 0.60
CA LEU A 387 -12.12 -18.12 -0.38
C LEU A 387 -11.28 -19.30 0.16
N GLU A 388 -10.17 -19.03 0.84
CA GLU A 388 -9.33 -20.07 1.46
C GLU A 388 -10.11 -20.83 2.56
N ALA A 389 -10.84 -20.12 3.41
CA ALA A 389 -11.68 -20.72 4.44
C ALA A 389 -12.81 -21.60 3.87
N ALA A 390 -13.29 -21.27 2.68
CA ALA A 390 -14.26 -22.09 1.93
C ALA A 390 -13.64 -23.28 1.17
N GLY A 391 -12.31 -23.41 1.16
CA GLY A 391 -11.60 -24.40 0.33
C GLY A 391 -11.53 -24.04 -1.16
N GLU A 392 -11.75 -22.76 -1.50
CA GLU A 392 -11.91 -22.24 -2.86
C GLU A 392 -10.82 -21.22 -3.24
N ALA A 393 -9.67 -21.25 -2.59
CA ALA A 393 -8.59 -20.27 -2.82
C ALA A 393 -8.16 -20.18 -4.29
N ASP A 394 -8.21 -21.29 -5.03
CA ASP A 394 -7.84 -21.37 -6.45
C ASP A 394 -8.76 -20.55 -7.37
N ARG A 395 -9.96 -20.18 -6.91
CA ARG A 395 -10.85 -19.29 -7.66
C ARG A 395 -10.31 -17.86 -7.77
N TYR A 396 -9.50 -17.42 -6.80
CA TYR A 396 -8.88 -16.08 -6.86
C TYR A 396 -7.79 -16.05 -7.93
N ILE A 397 -8.01 -15.26 -8.96
CA ILE A 397 -7.06 -15.14 -10.08
C ILE A 397 -6.24 -13.85 -10.05
N PHE A 398 -6.84 -12.74 -9.58
CA PHE A 398 -6.17 -11.43 -9.57
C PHE A 398 -6.91 -10.41 -8.70
N GLY A 399 -6.16 -9.51 -8.08
CA GLY A 399 -6.68 -8.31 -7.43
C GLY A 399 -5.79 -7.12 -7.64
N PHE A 400 -6.39 -5.91 -7.67
CA PHE A 400 -5.65 -4.68 -7.87
C PHE A 400 -6.34 -3.47 -7.25
N GLU A 401 -5.53 -2.47 -6.93
CA GLU A 401 -5.96 -1.12 -6.54
C GLU A 401 -5.45 -0.09 -7.56
N GLU A 402 -6.19 1.02 -7.70
CA GLU A 402 -5.79 2.16 -8.53
C GLU A 402 -4.43 2.74 -8.13
N SER A 403 -4.03 2.53 -6.88
CA SER A 403 -2.77 3.00 -6.30
C SER A 403 -1.59 2.05 -6.53
N TYR A 404 -1.54 1.41 -7.69
CA TYR A 404 -0.41 0.61 -8.18
C TYR A 404 -0.12 -0.67 -7.38
N GLY A 405 -1.10 -1.16 -6.63
CA GLY A 405 -1.03 -2.42 -5.89
C GLY A 405 -1.68 -3.55 -6.66
N TYR A 406 -0.99 -4.68 -6.81
CA TYR A 406 -1.45 -5.84 -7.56
C TYR A 406 -1.08 -7.12 -6.84
N LEU A 407 -1.89 -8.17 -7.02
CA LEU A 407 -1.60 -9.51 -6.54
C LEU A 407 -2.34 -10.56 -7.38
N SER A 408 -1.61 -11.57 -7.86
CA SER A 408 -2.19 -12.82 -8.36
C SER A 408 -1.86 -13.97 -7.40
N GLY A 409 -2.77 -14.94 -7.30
CA GLY A 409 -2.58 -16.07 -6.38
C GLY A 409 -2.75 -15.73 -4.90
N ALA A 410 -2.62 -16.75 -4.07
CA ALA A 410 -2.94 -16.69 -2.65
C ALA A 410 -1.74 -16.94 -1.74
N HIS A 411 -0.51 -16.77 -2.25
CA HIS A 411 0.74 -17.00 -1.53
C HIS A 411 0.97 -15.98 -0.41
N VAL A 412 0.56 -14.73 -0.64
CA VAL A 412 0.55 -13.64 0.35
C VAL A 412 -0.84 -12.99 0.44
N ARG A 413 -1.02 -12.01 1.34
CA ARG A 413 -2.32 -11.34 1.59
C ARG A 413 -2.23 -9.82 1.52
N ASP A 414 -1.18 -9.30 0.92
CA ASP A 414 -1.00 -7.87 0.64
C ASP A 414 -0.52 -7.68 -0.80
N LYS A 415 -0.50 -6.42 -1.24
CA LYS A 415 0.10 -6.02 -2.53
C LYS A 415 1.51 -6.58 -2.65
N ASP A 416 1.86 -7.04 -3.82
CA ASP A 416 3.16 -7.64 -4.07
C ASP A 416 3.77 -7.08 -5.36
N ALA A 417 4.74 -6.16 -5.22
CA ALA A 417 5.41 -5.59 -6.38
C ALA A 417 6.38 -6.58 -7.06
N VAL A 418 6.82 -7.63 -6.36
CA VAL A 418 7.60 -8.71 -6.97
C VAL A 418 6.70 -9.53 -7.89
N ASN A 419 5.48 -9.88 -7.42
CA ASN A 419 4.46 -10.52 -8.25
C ASN A 419 3.98 -9.61 -9.40
N ALA A 420 3.80 -8.32 -9.16
CA ALA A 420 3.47 -7.37 -10.22
C ALA A 420 4.56 -7.32 -11.30
N THR A 421 5.84 -7.32 -10.91
CA THR A 421 6.97 -7.40 -11.86
C THR A 421 6.89 -8.65 -12.74
N LEU A 422 6.58 -9.81 -12.15
CA LEU A 422 6.35 -11.06 -12.90
C LEU A 422 5.28 -10.86 -13.98
N LEU A 423 4.09 -10.40 -13.56
CA LEU A 423 2.94 -10.28 -14.44
C LEU A 423 3.14 -9.24 -15.55
N VAL A 424 3.77 -8.11 -15.21
CA VAL A 424 4.05 -7.05 -16.18
C VAL A 424 5.07 -7.54 -17.22
N CYS A 425 6.13 -8.25 -16.81
CA CYS A 425 7.10 -8.82 -17.75
C CYS A 425 6.46 -9.88 -18.67
N GLU A 426 5.66 -10.78 -18.12
CA GLU A 426 4.94 -11.78 -18.95
C GLU A 426 3.98 -11.11 -19.94
N ALA A 427 3.16 -10.17 -19.47
CA ALA A 427 2.24 -9.45 -20.34
C ALA A 427 2.98 -8.68 -21.45
N ALA A 428 4.03 -7.94 -21.09
CA ALA A 428 4.83 -7.19 -22.07
C ALA A 428 5.45 -8.11 -23.14
N ALA A 429 6.03 -9.23 -22.72
CA ALA A 429 6.60 -10.21 -23.65
C ALA A 429 5.53 -10.83 -24.56
N TRP A 430 4.36 -11.14 -24.00
CA TRP A 430 3.24 -11.71 -24.76
C TRP A 430 2.71 -10.72 -25.81
N TYR A 431 2.55 -9.42 -25.46
CA TYR A 431 2.12 -8.40 -26.42
C TYR A 431 3.23 -8.10 -27.45
N ALA A 432 4.51 -8.06 -27.05
CA ALA A 432 5.63 -7.82 -27.95
C ALA A 432 5.73 -8.86 -29.08
N LYS A 433 5.41 -10.13 -28.82
CA LYS A 433 5.31 -11.19 -29.85
C LYS A 433 4.24 -10.90 -30.90
N GLN A 434 3.28 -10.05 -30.60
CA GLN A 434 2.24 -9.63 -31.51
C GLN A 434 2.52 -8.27 -32.14
N GLY A 435 3.74 -7.73 -31.94
CA GLY A 435 4.14 -6.41 -32.41
C GLY A 435 3.48 -5.25 -31.65
N MET A 436 3.05 -5.48 -30.42
CA MET A 436 2.30 -4.54 -29.59
C MET A 436 3.06 -4.20 -28.30
N THR A 437 2.82 -3.01 -27.78
CA THR A 437 3.23 -2.56 -26.46
C THR A 437 2.07 -2.72 -25.45
N LEU A 438 2.34 -2.49 -24.14
CA LEU A 438 1.28 -2.40 -23.14
C LEU A 438 0.37 -1.17 -23.38
N LEU A 439 0.88 -0.13 -24.04
CA LEU A 439 0.06 1.01 -24.46
C LEU A 439 -0.94 0.61 -25.55
N ASP A 440 -0.51 -0.21 -26.51
CA ASP A 440 -1.43 -0.76 -27.52
C ASP A 440 -2.48 -1.68 -26.88
N ALA A 441 -2.10 -2.43 -25.85
CA ALA A 441 -3.02 -3.30 -25.11
C ALA A 441 -4.17 -2.50 -24.48
N ILE A 442 -3.87 -1.41 -23.76
CA ILE A 442 -4.92 -0.59 -23.13
C ILE A 442 -5.77 0.10 -24.19
N ASN A 443 -5.16 0.57 -25.30
CA ASN A 443 -5.89 1.19 -26.41
C ASN A 443 -6.88 0.20 -27.06
N GLN A 444 -6.53 -1.07 -27.18
CA GLN A 444 -7.47 -2.10 -27.65
C GLN A 444 -8.65 -2.27 -26.69
N LEU A 445 -8.41 -2.31 -25.38
CA LEU A 445 -9.48 -2.39 -24.38
C LEU A 445 -10.38 -1.15 -24.40
N TYR A 446 -9.81 0.03 -24.59
CA TYR A 446 -10.56 1.26 -24.74
C TYR A 446 -11.39 1.29 -26.03
N ALA A 447 -10.87 0.74 -27.11
CA ALA A 447 -11.62 0.61 -28.38
C ALA A 447 -12.81 -0.37 -28.23
N GLU A 448 -12.66 -1.41 -27.42
CA GLU A 448 -13.72 -2.43 -27.19
C GLU A 448 -14.79 -1.97 -26.20
N PHE A 449 -14.41 -1.29 -25.10
CA PHE A 449 -15.30 -1.00 -23.96
C PHE A 449 -15.57 0.49 -23.72
N GLY A 450 -14.93 1.37 -24.46
CA GLY A 450 -14.91 2.81 -24.20
C GLY A 450 -13.68 3.24 -23.40
N CYS A 451 -13.28 4.49 -23.54
CA CYS A 451 -12.12 5.04 -22.85
C CYS A 451 -12.51 5.51 -21.45
N TYR A 452 -12.07 4.77 -20.44
CA TYR A 452 -12.26 5.08 -19.02
C TYR A 452 -11.05 5.83 -18.50
N ARG A 453 -11.27 7.08 -18.04
CA ARG A 453 -10.24 7.91 -17.41
C ARG A 453 -10.60 8.17 -15.97
N ASN A 454 -9.61 8.08 -15.09
CA ASN A 454 -9.76 8.29 -13.67
C ASN A 454 -8.88 9.46 -13.23
N ALA A 455 -9.37 10.28 -12.30
CA ALA A 455 -8.60 11.36 -11.68
C ALA A 455 -8.82 11.36 -10.16
N LEU A 456 -7.81 11.83 -9.43
CA LEU A 456 -7.86 11.98 -7.98
C LEU A 456 -7.53 13.43 -7.62
N HIS A 457 -8.44 14.08 -6.90
CA HIS A 457 -8.22 15.38 -6.31
C HIS A 457 -8.18 15.28 -4.80
N SER A 458 -7.26 16.00 -4.16
CA SER A 458 -7.14 16.09 -2.71
C SER A 458 -7.36 17.52 -2.26
N PHE A 459 -8.31 17.73 -1.35
CA PHE A 459 -8.66 19.04 -0.78
C PHE A 459 -8.26 19.04 0.68
N ALA A 460 -7.30 19.88 1.04
CA ALA A 460 -6.85 20.08 2.41
C ALA A 460 -7.64 21.21 3.08
N PHE A 461 -7.93 21.05 4.36
CA PHE A 461 -8.59 22.04 5.20
C PHE A 461 -7.64 22.42 6.33
N GLU A 462 -7.33 23.72 6.46
CA GLU A 462 -6.32 24.16 7.43
C GLU A 462 -6.86 24.24 8.86
N GLY A 463 -5.99 23.96 9.82
CA GLY A 463 -6.22 24.15 11.25
C GLY A 463 -7.09 23.09 11.92
N GLU A 464 -7.30 23.27 13.22
CA GLU A 464 -8.11 22.38 14.07
C GLU A 464 -9.58 22.30 13.62
N SER A 465 -10.10 23.39 13.06
CA SER A 465 -11.45 23.46 12.44
C SER A 465 -11.58 22.60 11.18
N GLY A 466 -10.48 22.17 10.56
CA GLY A 466 -10.50 21.41 9.30
C GLY A 466 -11.27 20.09 9.39
N MET A 467 -11.12 19.34 10.48
CA MET A 467 -11.89 18.11 10.72
C MET A 467 -13.38 18.39 10.83
N HIS A 468 -13.77 19.43 11.59
CA HIS A 468 -15.17 19.83 11.72
C HIS A 468 -15.77 20.28 10.38
N THR A 469 -15.00 20.99 9.57
CA THR A 469 -15.40 21.40 8.22
C THR A 469 -15.67 20.18 7.33
N MET A 470 -14.79 19.20 7.34
CA MET A 470 -15.00 17.95 6.58
C MET A 470 -16.25 17.20 7.00
N ASP A 471 -16.50 17.08 8.32
CA ASP A 471 -17.70 16.43 8.84
C ASP A 471 -18.97 17.18 8.44
N ALA A 472 -18.94 18.51 8.48
CA ALA A 472 -20.05 19.36 8.04
C ALA A 472 -20.35 19.17 6.55
N ILE A 473 -19.32 19.14 5.70
CA ILE A 473 -19.44 18.88 4.26
C ILE A 473 -20.08 17.50 4.01
N MET A 474 -19.57 16.46 4.64
CA MET A 474 -20.08 15.09 4.46
C MET A 474 -21.53 14.98 4.95
N LYS A 475 -21.86 15.66 6.04
CA LYS A 475 -23.25 15.73 6.56
C LYS A 475 -24.18 16.46 5.60
N GLN A 476 -23.75 17.59 5.05
CA GLN A 476 -24.53 18.36 4.07
C GLN A 476 -24.80 17.55 2.81
N LEU A 477 -23.77 16.88 2.26
CA LEU A 477 -23.90 16.04 1.06
C LEU A 477 -24.90 14.88 1.27
N ARG A 478 -25.02 14.37 2.49
CA ARG A 478 -26.01 13.33 2.84
C ARG A 478 -27.42 13.89 2.99
N GLN A 479 -27.55 15.05 3.64
CA GLN A 479 -28.86 15.66 3.92
C GLN A 479 -29.49 16.32 2.69
N THR A 480 -28.65 16.89 1.84
CA THR A 480 -29.07 17.62 0.64
C THR A 480 -28.17 17.22 -0.53
N PRO A 481 -28.31 15.99 -1.05
CA PRO A 481 -27.50 15.54 -2.17
C PRO A 481 -27.73 16.41 -3.40
N PRO A 482 -26.68 16.74 -4.15
CA PRO A 482 -26.81 17.52 -5.38
C PRO A 482 -27.62 16.72 -6.42
N THR A 483 -28.47 17.41 -7.17
CA THR A 483 -29.22 16.82 -8.28
C THR A 483 -28.41 16.81 -9.59
N ALA A 484 -27.36 17.61 -9.67
CA ALA A 484 -26.41 17.66 -10.77
C ALA A 484 -25.02 18.05 -10.27
N ILE A 485 -23.97 17.51 -10.90
CA ILE A 485 -22.56 17.82 -10.64
C ILE A 485 -21.89 18.10 -11.99
N GLY A 486 -21.25 19.28 -12.14
CA GLY A 486 -20.60 19.67 -13.39
C GLY A 486 -21.55 19.72 -14.60
N GLY A 487 -22.84 20.02 -14.37
CA GLY A 487 -23.87 20.04 -15.40
C GLY A 487 -24.44 18.66 -15.78
N MET A 488 -23.91 17.56 -15.21
CA MET A 488 -24.42 16.21 -15.40
C MET A 488 -25.42 15.84 -14.28
N ALA A 489 -26.59 15.30 -14.65
CA ALA A 489 -27.59 14.86 -13.70
C ALA A 489 -27.05 13.74 -12.80
N VAL A 490 -27.36 13.78 -11.50
CA VAL A 490 -27.09 12.70 -10.56
C VAL A 490 -28.19 11.64 -10.73
N GLU A 491 -27.84 10.45 -11.20
CA GLU A 491 -28.75 9.34 -11.40
C GLU A 491 -28.99 8.53 -10.12
N SER A 492 -27.94 8.38 -9.30
CA SER A 492 -28.03 7.70 -8.01
C SER A 492 -26.90 8.14 -7.07
N MET A 493 -27.17 7.99 -5.76
CA MET A 493 -26.18 8.17 -4.70
C MET A 493 -26.12 6.91 -3.85
N VAL A 494 -24.89 6.47 -3.53
CA VAL A 494 -24.64 5.40 -2.57
C VAL A 494 -23.89 5.99 -1.37
N ASP A 495 -24.44 5.79 -0.17
CA ASP A 495 -23.75 6.10 1.09
C ASP A 495 -23.24 4.81 1.72
N TYR A 496 -21.94 4.63 1.70
CA TYR A 496 -21.28 3.44 2.27
C TYR A 496 -21.31 3.41 3.81
N ASN A 497 -21.79 4.47 4.46
CA ASN A 497 -22.00 4.50 5.92
C ASN A 497 -23.34 3.87 6.34
N THR A 498 -24.14 3.41 5.39
CA THR A 498 -25.43 2.76 5.63
C THR A 498 -25.37 1.24 5.51
N ALA A 499 -26.38 0.55 6.05
CA ALA A 499 -26.56 -0.88 5.80
C ALA A 499 -27.08 -1.11 4.36
N GLY A 500 -26.70 -2.24 3.74
CA GLY A 500 -27.25 -2.65 2.44
C GLY A 500 -26.29 -2.56 1.26
N THR A 501 -25.07 -2.01 1.45
CA THR A 501 -24.04 -2.04 0.40
C THR A 501 -23.33 -3.41 0.27
N GLY A 502 -23.49 -4.30 1.26
CA GLY A 502 -22.75 -5.57 1.34
C GLY A 502 -21.30 -5.41 1.79
N LEU A 503 -20.86 -4.18 2.06
CA LEU A 503 -19.52 -3.83 2.51
C LEU A 503 -19.53 -3.33 3.96
N PRO A 504 -18.40 -3.37 4.68
CA PRO A 504 -18.27 -2.70 5.97
C PRO A 504 -18.64 -1.21 5.86
N LYS A 505 -19.15 -0.63 6.94
CA LYS A 505 -19.48 0.80 6.96
C LYS A 505 -18.22 1.65 6.77
N ALA A 506 -18.33 2.64 5.86
CA ALA A 506 -17.25 3.58 5.57
C ALA A 506 -17.81 4.97 5.28
N ASN A 507 -17.10 6.00 5.71
CA ASN A 507 -17.48 7.38 5.43
C ASN A 507 -17.14 7.76 3.98
N VAL A 508 -17.88 7.19 3.02
CA VAL A 508 -17.70 7.40 1.57
C VAL A 508 -19.08 7.65 0.95
N LEU A 509 -19.14 8.62 0.04
CA LEU A 509 -20.30 8.87 -0.81
C LEU A 509 -19.92 8.66 -2.28
N GLU A 510 -20.77 7.96 -3.02
CA GLU A 510 -20.64 7.75 -4.46
C GLU A 510 -21.83 8.41 -5.17
N PHE A 511 -21.54 9.23 -6.17
CA PHE A 511 -22.52 9.82 -7.06
C PHE A 511 -22.31 9.26 -8.47
N ARG A 512 -23.32 8.57 -8.99
CA ARG A 512 -23.36 8.13 -10.38
C ARG A 512 -24.07 9.19 -11.20
N LEU A 513 -23.43 9.57 -12.31
CA LEU A 513 -23.84 10.69 -13.13
C LEU A 513 -24.27 10.23 -14.52
N ALA A 514 -25.14 11.01 -15.15
CA ALA A 514 -25.55 10.77 -16.53
C ALA A 514 -24.33 10.66 -17.44
N GLY A 515 -24.40 9.75 -18.41
CA GLY A 515 -23.29 9.44 -19.31
C GLY A 515 -22.22 8.51 -18.72
N GLY A 516 -22.49 7.85 -17.59
CA GLY A 516 -21.62 6.83 -17.00
C GLY A 516 -20.46 7.40 -16.19
N ALA A 517 -20.42 8.71 -15.96
CA ALA A 517 -19.42 9.33 -15.08
C ALA A 517 -19.72 9.05 -13.59
N LYS A 518 -18.69 9.10 -12.76
CA LYS A 518 -18.78 8.83 -11.32
C LYS A 518 -17.90 9.80 -10.53
N LEU A 519 -18.42 10.25 -9.39
CA LEU A 519 -17.68 11.05 -8.42
C LEU A 519 -17.82 10.40 -7.04
N MET A 520 -16.70 10.16 -6.35
CA MET A 520 -16.72 9.63 -4.99
C MET A 520 -16.01 10.59 -4.04
N VAL A 521 -16.60 10.82 -2.88
CA VAL A 521 -16.07 11.71 -1.83
C VAL A 521 -15.71 10.87 -0.62
N ARG A 522 -14.45 10.96 -0.19
CA ARG A 522 -13.91 10.22 0.95
C ARG A 522 -13.04 11.13 1.82
N PRO A 523 -13.46 11.47 3.03
CA PRO A 523 -12.61 12.16 3.99
C PRO A 523 -11.50 11.23 4.50
N SER A 524 -10.34 11.81 4.82
CA SER A 524 -9.29 11.10 5.55
C SER A 524 -9.69 10.94 7.02
N GLY A 525 -9.38 9.79 7.62
CA GLY A 525 -9.60 9.57 9.05
C GLY A 525 -8.53 10.20 9.95
N THR A 526 -7.38 10.56 9.39
CA THR A 526 -6.20 10.99 10.16
C THR A 526 -5.68 12.38 9.82
N GLU A 527 -6.09 12.93 8.69
CA GLU A 527 -5.65 14.24 8.19
C GLU A 527 -6.87 15.08 7.80
N PRO A 528 -6.85 16.41 7.97
CA PRO A 528 -7.92 17.29 7.54
C PRO A 528 -7.93 17.43 6.01
N LYS A 529 -8.30 16.35 5.31
CA LYS A 529 -8.22 16.22 3.86
C LYS A 529 -9.39 15.38 3.33
N ILE A 530 -10.05 15.84 2.28
CA ILE A 530 -11.03 15.07 1.50
C ILE A 530 -10.41 14.67 0.17
N LYS A 531 -10.48 13.40 -0.16
CA LYS A 531 -10.15 12.84 -1.48
C LYS A 531 -11.41 12.72 -2.31
N VAL A 532 -11.35 13.19 -3.54
CA VAL A 532 -12.41 13.04 -4.54
C VAL A 532 -11.87 12.22 -5.71
N TYR A 533 -12.46 11.06 -5.89
CA TYR A 533 -12.15 10.16 -7.01
C TYR A 533 -13.14 10.42 -8.13
N LEU A 534 -12.63 10.66 -9.32
CA LEU A 534 -13.41 10.91 -10.53
C LEU A 534 -13.22 9.77 -11.52
N SER A 535 -14.27 9.39 -12.19
CA SER A 535 -14.23 8.45 -13.30
C SER A 535 -15.14 8.96 -14.42
N ALA A 536 -14.59 9.05 -15.61
CA ALA A 536 -15.32 9.40 -16.82
C ALA A 536 -15.13 8.33 -17.90
N VAL A 537 -16.14 8.12 -18.72
CA VAL A 537 -16.08 7.27 -19.90
C VAL A 537 -16.51 8.05 -21.11
N ALA A 538 -15.72 7.96 -22.20
CA ALA A 538 -15.99 8.65 -23.46
C ALA A 538 -15.38 7.86 -24.62
N PRO A 539 -15.65 8.24 -25.89
CA PRO A 539 -15.04 7.58 -27.04
C PRO A 539 -13.52 7.80 -27.17
N THR A 540 -12.99 8.90 -26.63
CA THR A 540 -11.54 9.22 -26.65
C THR A 540 -11.01 9.64 -25.29
N GLU A 541 -9.68 9.56 -25.10
CA GLU A 541 -9.02 10.00 -23.87
C GLU A 541 -9.27 11.48 -23.60
N GLU A 542 -9.13 12.33 -24.62
CA GLU A 542 -9.32 13.78 -24.50
C GLU A 542 -10.74 14.14 -24.06
N ALA A 543 -11.75 13.43 -24.59
CA ALA A 543 -13.14 13.64 -24.20
C ALA A 543 -13.41 13.21 -22.76
N ALA A 544 -12.85 12.08 -22.32
CA ALA A 544 -12.98 11.61 -20.96
C ALA A 544 -12.24 12.52 -19.96
N ASP A 545 -11.03 12.99 -20.32
CA ASP A 545 -10.25 13.94 -19.51
C ASP A 545 -10.99 15.28 -19.37
N ALA A 546 -11.62 15.79 -20.43
CA ALA A 546 -12.44 17.01 -20.37
C ALA A 546 -13.65 16.88 -19.42
N ILE A 547 -14.26 15.70 -19.35
CA ILE A 547 -15.31 15.39 -18.37
C ILE A 547 -14.70 15.42 -16.94
N ASN A 548 -13.58 14.76 -16.70
CA ASN A 548 -12.91 14.76 -15.40
C ASN A 548 -12.49 16.18 -14.96
N ASP A 549 -12.00 17.01 -15.86
CA ASP A 549 -11.67 18.43 -15.58
C ASP A 549 -12.92 19.22 -15.14
N THR A 550 -14.04 18.99 -15.80
CA THR A 550 -15.32 19.61 -15.45
C THR A 550 -15.79 19.14 -14.08
N LEU A 551 -15.69 17.84 -13.80
CA LEU A 551 -16.05 17.27 -12.50
C LEU A 551 -15.10 17.73 -11.38
N GLY A 552 -13.80 17.88 -11.66
CA GLY A 552 -12.82 18.39 -10.70
C GLY A 552 -13.11 19.82 -10.26
N LYS A 553 -13.48 20.69 -11.20
CA LYS A 553 -13.93 22.07 -10.91
C LYS A 553 -15.23 22.08 -10.10
N ALA A 554 -16.19 21.22 -10.46
CA ALA A 554 -17.45 21.09 -9.75
C ALA A 554 -17.25 20.54 -8.33
N ALA A 555 -16.35 19.55 -8.14
CA ALA A 555 -15.98 19.03 -6.82
C ALA A 555 -15.38 20.13 -5.93
N ALA A 556 -14.48 20.96 -6.48
CA ALA A 556 -13.90 22.08 -5.74
C ALA A 556 -14.96 23.09 -5.28
N ALA A 557 -15.98 23.34 -6.10
CA ALA A 557 -17.11 24.20 -5.72
C ALA A 557 -17.99 23.54 -4.66
N LEU A 558 -18.28 22.24 -4.80
CA LEU A 558 -19.12 21.45 -3.90
C LEU A 558 -18.54 21.36 -2.48
N LEU A 559 -17.20 21.31 -2.36
CA LEU A 559 -16.48 21.19 -1.08
C LEU A 559 -16.15 22.55 -0.44
N LYS A 560 -16.39 23.67 -1.12
CA LYS A 560 -16.22 25.02 -0.57
C LYS A 560 -17.52 25.62 0.00
N ALA A 561 -18.64 24.98 -0.23
CA ALA A 561 -19.96 25.49 0.15
C ALA A 561 -20.29 25.30 1.65
#